data_c2e170082057d3b9a1f9d317fd5ae854
#
_entry.id   c2e170082057d3b9a1f9d317fd5ae854
#
_cell.length_a   1.000
_cell.length_b   1.000
_cell.length_c   1.000
_cell.angle_alpha   90.00
_cell.angle_beta   90.00
_cell.angle_gamma   90.00
#
_symmetry.space_group_name_H-M   'P 1'
#
loop_
_entity.id
_entity.type
_entity.pdbx_description
1 polymer ?
#
loop_
_entity_poly.entity_id
_entity_poly.type
_entity_poly.pdbx_seq_one_letter_code
_entity_poly.pdbx_strand_id
1 'polypeptide(L)'
;MSDLEQVKKESVRRTRRSLLIGGVGAAAGYGFYRWIARSPGDQLLSRPLREALNFNATVSRELFDERGSAPTYDVSESKDLRLNGNYGLKQDLLPARYRLQVVGVAGAKGFPQYVNDVTKWEYGYAQEKAAYTGHDTKVAPKAKDAKMPPAFEKAFEEMRAAQGEKPLRGQEEAGLSDSALEEGTPGLLLTMEDVRKLPRQELVTQFKCIEGWSEIVHWGGVRLADFIEAYPPAKNAEGQEPKYVYMETPNGDYYCGFELAECRHPQSLLVTEMAGQQLAQAHGAPLRLHMPIKYGYKQIKRIGLIAYTDEKPDDYWTKLGYDWYAGL
;
A
#
# COMPACT_ATOMS: atom_id res chain seq x y z
N MET A 1 52.39 -14.41 45.07
CA MET A 1 51.95 -14.04 43.69
C MET A 1 51.79 -12.52 43.68
N SER A 2 52.52 -11.79 42.84
CA SER A 2 52.42 -10.34 42.82
C SER A 2 51.09 -9.89 42.20
N ASP A 3 50.57 -8.75 42.64
CA ASP A 3 49.32 -8.17 42.09
C ASP A 3 49.34 -8.09 40.55
N LEU A 4 50.50 -7.87 39.96
CA LEU A 4 50.73 -7.84 38.52
C LEU A 4 50.45 -9.20 37.83
N GLU A 5 50.76 -10.30 38.45
CA GLU A 5 50.50 -11.64 37.90
C GLU A 5 49.01 -11.99 37.99
N GLN A 6 48.30 -11.53 39.03
CA GLN A 6 46.88 -11.68 39.13
C GLN A 6 46.13 -10.88 38.07
N VAL A 7 46.53 -9.61 37.87
CA VAL A 7 45.95 -8.73 36.82
C VAL A 7 46.17 -9.29 35.42
N LYS A 8 47.39 -9.81 35.13
CA LYS A 8 47.68 -10.48 33.86
C LYS A 8 46.77 -11.73 33.63
N LYS A 9 46.65 -12.59 34.63
CA LYS A 9 45.76 -13.79 34.54
C LYS A 9 44.30 -13.40 34.30
N GLU A 10 43.84 -12.38 34.97
CA GLU A 10 42.46 -11.92 34.84
C GLU A 10 42.20 -11.28 33.46
N SER A 11 43.13 -10.48 32.97
CA SER A 11 43.10 -9.90 31.62
C SER A 11 43.05 -10.96 30.54
N VAL A 12 43.91 -11.97 30.61
CA VAL A 12 43.93 -13.10 29.64
C VAL A 12 42.62 -13.89 29.70
N ARG A 13 42.07 -14.11 30.90
CA ARG A 13 40.80 -14.82 31.09
C ARG A 13 39.64 -14.03 30.48
N ARG A 14 39.58 -12.72 30.68
CA ARG A 14 38.56 -11.82 30.09
C ARG A 14 38.67 -11.80 28.58
N THR A 15 39.87 -11.65 28.03
CA THR A 15 40.10 -11.65 26.59
C THR A 15 39.66 -12.98 25.95
N ARG A 16 40.06 -14.12 26.53
CA ARG A 16 39.65 -15.45 26.05
C ARG A 16 38.11 -15.61 26.07
N ARG A 17 37.46 -15.16 27.16
CA ARG A 17 36.00 -15.22 27.28
C ARG A 17 35.33 -14.34 26.23
N SER A 18 35.83 -13.13 26.00
CA SER A 18 35.30 -12.20 24.97
C SER A 18 35.49 -12.76 23.57
N LEU A 19 36.61 -13.39 23.27
CA LEU A 19 36.86 -14.05 21.99
C LEU A 19 35.94 -15.24 21.78
N LEU A 20 35.69 -16.06 22.80
CA LEU A 20 34.75 -17.19 22.70
C LEU A 20 33.31 -16.70 22.49
N ILE A 21 32.84 -15.74 23.27
CA ILE A 21 31.50 -15.17 23.11
C ILE A 21 31.36 -14.50 21.74
N GLY A 22 32.34 -13.72 21.31
CA GLY A 22 32.37 -13.09 19.99
C GLY A 22 32.38 -14.14 18.85
N GLY A 23 33.19 -15.17 18.98
CA GLY A 23 33.25 -16.27 18.02
C GLY A 23 31.94 -17.06 17.91
N VAL A 24 31.33 -17.38 19.04
CA VAL A 24 30.01 -18.04 19.07
C VAL A 24 28.94 -17.12 18.47
N GLY A 25 28.96 -15.83 18.83
CA GLY A 25 28.04 -14.84 18.27
C GLY A 25 28.20 -14.70 16.75
N ALA A 26 29.45 -14.63 16.27
CA ALA A 26 29.73 -14.56 14.82
C ALA A 26 29.27 -15.85 14.09
N ALA A 27 29.54 -17.02 14.66
CA ALA A 27 29.11 -18.28 14.07
C ALA A 27 27.59 -18.43 14.05
N ALA A 28 26.91 -18.03 15.13
CA ALA A 28 25.44 -18.03 15.21
C ALA A 28 24.85 -17.02 14.20
N GLY A 29 25.40 -15.82 14.12
CA GLY A 29 24.97 -14.79 13.14
C GLY A 29 25.18 -15.25 11.71
N TYR A 30 26.32 -15.89 11.40
CA TYR A 30 26.58 -16.45 10.09
C TYR A 30 25.66 -17.64 9.77
N GLY A 31 25.41 -18.50 10.75
CA GLY A 31 24.45 -19.61 10.61
C GLY A 31 23.03 -19.13 10.34
N PHE A 32 22.59 -18.11 11.07
CA PHE A 32 21.29 -17.47 10.88
C PHE A 32 21.17 -16.81 9.49
N TYR A 33 22.20 -16.05 9.09
CA TYR A 33 22.28 -15.48 7.75
C TYR A 33 22.19 -16.54 6.65
N ARG A 34 22.99 -17.64 6.79
CA ARG A 34 22.96 -18.74 5.82
C ARG A 34 21.62 -19.44 5.74
N TRP A 35 20.94 -19.57 6.88
CA TRP A 35 19.60 -20.13 6.93
C TRP A 35 18.60 -19.24 6.18
N ILE A 36 18.58 -17.94 6.44
CA ILE A 36 17.71 -16.98 5.71
C ILE A 36 18.03 -17.01 4.20
N ALA A 37 19.30 -16.91 3.84
CA ALA A 37 19.74 -16.82 2.45
C ALA A 37 19.45 -18.09 1.63
N ARG A 38 19.34 -19.26 2.29
CA ARG A 38 19.04 -20.54 1.65
C ARG A 38 17.57 -20.95 1.74
N SER A 39 16.79 -20.22 2.48
CA SER A 39 15.36 -20.52 2.61
C SER A 39 14.65 -20.25 1.28
N PRO A 40 13.65 -21.05 0.92
CA PRO A 40 12.85 -20.82 -0.28
C PRO A 40 12.28 -19.42 -0.29
N GLY A 41 12.24 -18.79 -1.46
CA GLY A 41 11.57 -17.51 -1.66
C GLY A 41 10.05 -17.66 -1.56
N ASP A 42 9.40 -16.64 -1.04
CA ASP A 42 7.96 -16.48 -1.08
C ASP A 42 7.69 -15.09 -1.63
N GLN A 43 7.18 -15.03 -2.85
CA GLN A 43 7.13 -13.83 -3.66
C GLN A 43 8.56 -13.22 -3.78
N LEU A 44 8.76 -11.96 -3.38
CA LEU A 44 10.06 -11.28 -3.48
C LEU A 44 10.92 -11.40 -2.21
N LEU A 45 10.51 -12.17 -1.22
CA LEU A 45 11.19 -12.31 0.07
C LEU A 45 11.50 -13.76 0.40
N SER A 46 12.55 -13.98 1.20
CA SER A 46 12.77 -15.32 1.76
C SER A 46 11.68 -15.65 2.78
N ARG A 47 11.25 -16.90 2.83
CA ARG A 47 10.17 -17.36 3.70
C ARG A 47 10.30 -16.91 5.16
N PRO A 48 11.47 -16.99 5.83
CA PRO A 48 11.59 -16.52 7.21
C PRO A 48 11.35 -15.02 7.37
N LEU A 49 11.71 -14.20 6.38
CA LEU A 49 11.43 -12.77 6.39
C LEU A 49 9.93 -12.52 6.18
N ARG A 50 9.30 -13.24 5.27
CA ARG A 50 7.86 -13.16 5.04
C ARG A 50 7.08 -13.49 6.32
N GLU A 51 7.44 -14.57 7.02
CA GLU A 51 6.80 -14.95 8.28
C GLU A 51 7.01 -13.89 9.39
N ALA A 52 8.18 -13.27 9.46
CA ALA A 52 8.42 -12.16 10.38
C ALA A 52 7.55 -10.94 10.06
N LEU A 53 7.36 -10.62 8.79
CA LEU A 53 6.47 -9.53 8.35
C LEU A 53 5.01 -9.86 8.62
N ASN A 54 4.58 -11.10 8.40
CA ASN A 54 3.23 -11.56 8.73
C ASN A 54 2.96 -11.47 10.24
N PHE A 55 3.94 -11.83 11.07
CA PHE A 55 3.85 -11.63 12.51
C PHE A 55 3.72 -10.14 12.88
N ASN A 56 4.56 -9.28 12.30
CA ASN A 56 4.47 -7.84 12.52
C ASN A 56 3.10 -7.28 12.06
N ALA A 57 2.57 -7.75 10.94
CA ALA A 57 1.25 -7.36 10.46
C ALA A 57 0.13 -7.77 11.45
N THR A 58 0.26 -8.96 12.07
CA THR A 58 -0.67 -9.39 13.11
C THR A 58 -0.60 -8.47 14.34
N VAL A 59 0.61 -8.15 14.81
CA VAL A 59 0.79 -7.22 15.94
C VAL A 59 0.27 -5.83 15.59
N SER A 60 0.57 -5.34 14.40
CA SER A 60 0.08 -4.04 13.89
C SER A 60 -1.45 -4.00 13.87
N ARG A 61 -2.09 -5.09 13.45
CA ARG A 61 -3.56 -5.19 13.42
C ARG A 61 -4.17 -5.16 14.81
N GLU A 62 -3.60 -5.86 15.78
CA GLU A 62 -4.07 -5.87 17.16
C GLU A 62 -3.89 -4.52 17.88
N LEU A 63 -2.88 -3.75 17.49
CA LEU A 63 -2.60 -2.43 18.06
C LEU A 63 -3.35 -1.30 17.34
N PHE A 64 -3.82 -1.54 16.12
CA PHE A 64 -4.50 -0.54 15.33
C PHE A 64 -5.97 -0.39 15.78
N ASP A 65 -6.33 0.84 16.15
CA ASP A 65 -7.72 1.20 16.45
C ASP A 65 -8.40 1.81 15.21
N GLU A 66 -9.16 1.00 14.52
CA GLU A 66 -9.92 1.41 13.33
C GLU A 66 -11.03 2.45 13.61
N ARG A 67 -11.36 2.69 14.89
CA ARG A 67 -12.35 3.67 15.32
C ARG A 67 -11.70 5.02 15.63
N GLY A 68 -10.38 5.05 15.74
CA GLY A 68 -9.62 6.27 15.97
C GLY A 68 -9.79 7.25 14.81
N SER A 69 -10.07 8.50 15.10
CA SER A 69 -10.19 9.55 14.08
C SER A 69 -8.90 10.36 13.97
N ALA A 70 -8.48 10.63 12.75
CA ALA A 70 -7.37 11.54 12.51
C ALA A 70 -7.78 12.99 12.86
N PRO A 71 -6.86 13.82 13.35
CA PRO A 71 -7.12 15.25 13.58
C PRO A 71 -7.60 15.95 12.31
N THR A 72 -8.53 16.89 12.48
CA THR A 72 -8.99 17.78 11.43
C THR A 72 -8.40 19.16 11.62
N TYR A 73 -8.23 19.89 10.51
CA TYR A 73 -7.57 21.19 10.46
C TYR A 73 -8.45 22.22 9.79
N ASP A 74 -8.09 23.51 9.92
CA ASP A 74 -8.71 24.58 9.15
C ASP A 74 -8.28 24.53 7.69
N VAL A 75 -9.15 24.97 6.77
CA VAL A 75 -8.84 25.00 5.33
C VAL A 75 -7.61 25.87 5.03
N SER A 76 -7.40 26.94 5.82
CA SER A 76 -6.25 27.84 5.66
C SER A 76 -4.90 27.17 5.97
N GLU A 77 -4.89 26.03 6.67
CA GLU A 77 -3.70 25.26 6.95
C GLU A 77 -3.36 24.27 5.83
N SER A 78 -4.29 24.07 4.89
CA SER A 78 -4.11 23.09 3.82
C SER A 78 -3.13 23.55 2.76
N LYS A 79 -2.46 22.60 2.14
CA LYS A 79 -1.52 22.79 1.03
C LYS A 79 -1.84 21.82 -0.09
N ASP A 80 -1.31 22.12 -1.26
CA ASP A 80 -1.33 21.15 -2.37
C ASP A 80 -0.53 19.93 -2.00
N LEU A 81 -1.13 18.76 -2.21
CA LEU A 81 -0.47 17.49 -1.94
C LEU A 81 0.71 17.30 -2.88
N ARG A 82 1.86 16.98 -2.32
CA ARG A 82 3.05 16.59 -3.06
C ARG A 82 2.76 15.41 -3.99
N LEU A 83 3.22 15.51 -5.23
CA LEU A 83 3.17 14.40 -6.17
C LEU A 83 4.14 13.29 -5.72
N ASN A 84 3.61 12.08 -5.58
CA ASN A 84 4.39 10.91 -5.23
C ASN A 84 3.81 9.66 -5.89
N GLY A 85 4.66 8.94 -6.65
CA GLY A 85 4.27 7.76 -7.39
C GLY A 85 3.31 8.05 -8.56
N ASN A 86 3.39 7.24 -9.59
CA ASN A 86 2.56 7.33 -10.79
C ASN A 86 1.87 6.00 -11.14
N TYR A 87 1.78 5.08 -10.20
CA TYR A 87 1.10 3.80 -10.38
C TYR A 87 -0.35 4.01 -10.78
N GLY A 88 -0.80 3.36 -11.84
CA GLY A 88 -2.12 3.53 -12.42
C GLY A 88 -2.37 4.88 -13.11
N LEU A 89 -1.34 5.74 -13.22
CA LEU A 89 -1.43 7.09 -13.78
C LEU A 89 -0.56 7.31 -15.03
N LYS A 90 0.00 6.25 -15.60
CA LYS A 90 0.90 6.33 -16.76
C LYS A 90 0.25 6.98 -17.98
N GLN A 91 -1.06 6.93 -18.08
CA GLN A 91 -1.84 7.52 -19.15
C GLN A 91 -2.96 8.39 -18.59
N ASP A 92 -3.26 9.49 -19.26
CA ASP A 92 -4.40 10.33 -18.90
C ASP A 92 -5.70 9.64 -19.29
N LEU A 93 -6.65 9.60 -18.37
CA LEU A 93 -7.98 9.04 -18.57
C LEU A 93 -8.95 10.12 -19.05
N LEU A 94 -9.77 9.81 -20.05
CA LEU A 94 -10.87 10.67 -20.47
C LEU A 94 -12.03 10.56 -19.48
N PRO A 95 -12.36 11.60 -18.69
CA PRO A 95 -13.38 11.50 -17.64
C PRO A 95 -14.76 11.05 -18.15
N ALA A 96 -15.12 11.44 -19.37
CA ALA A 96 -16.38 11.04 -20.00
C ALA A 96 -16.47 9.52 -20.27
N ARG A 97 -15.33 8.87 -20.46
CA ARG A 97 -15.23 7.42 -20.71
C ARG A 97 -15.03 6.61 -19.43
N TYR A 98 -14.72 7.28 -18.34
CA TYR A 98 -14.50 6.60 -17.07
C TYR A 98 -15.74 5.86 -16.60
N ARG A 99 -15.53 4.63 -16.13
CA ARG A 99 -16.52 3.80 -15.45
C ARG A 99 -15.88 3.17 -14.23
N LEU A 100 -16.60 3.19 -13.11
CA LEU A 100 -16.21 2.49 -11.91
C LEU A 100 -16.90 1.13 -11.90
N GLN A 101 -16.13 0.06 -11.90
CA GLN A 101 -16.65 -1.28 -11.65
C GLN A 101 -16.92 -1.46 -10.15
N VAL A 102 -18.10 -1.98 -9.79
CA VAL A 102 -18.40 -2.43 -8.43
C VAL A 102 -18.83 -3.88 -8.48
N VAL A 103 -18.07 -4.76 -7.85
CA VAL A 103 -18.24 -6.22 -7.92
C VAL A 103 -18.57 -6.78 -6.54
N GLY A 104 -19.27 -7.89 -6.47
CA GLY A 104 -19.76 -8.45 -5.21
C GLY A 104 -20.83 -7.59 -4.54
N VAL A 105 -21.52 -6.75 -5.31
CA VAL A 105 -22.55 -5.82 -4.85
C VAL A 105 -23.93 -6.49 -4.87
N ALA A 106 -24.78 -6.18 -3.88
CA ALA A 106 -26.13 -6.68 -3.82
C ALA A 106 -26.98 -6.15 -5.00
N GLY A 107 -27.84 -7.01 -5.54
CA GLY A 107 -28.75 -6.64 -6.61
C GLY A 107 -28.09 -6.43 -7.98
N ALA A 108 -26.82 -6.75 -8.12
CA ALA A 108 -26.15 -6.76 -9.42
C ALA A 108 -26.87 -7.71 -10.39
N LYS A 109 -27.41 -7.17 -11.46
CA LYS A 109 -28.09 -7.96 -12.50
C LYS A 109 -27.17 -8.11 -13.70
N GLY A 110 -26.28 -9.11 -13.62
CA GLY A 110 -25.65 -9.69 -14.80
C GLY A 110 -24.80 -8.79 -15.71
N PHE A 111 -24.83 -7.47 -15.54
CA PHE A 111 -24.03 -6.56 -16.35
C PHE A 111 -23.72 -5.27 -15.60
N PRO A 112 -22.48 -4.82 -15.67
CA PRO A 112 -21.37 -5.51 -16.28
C PRO A 112 -20.80 -6.60 -15.38
N GLN A 113 -20.20 -7.60 -16.01
CA GLN A 113 -19.42 -8.60 -15.30
C GLN A 113 -17.99 -8.10 -15.09
N TYR A 114 -17.34 -8.55 -14.03
CA TYR A 114 -15.91 -8.27 -13.83
C TYR A 114 -15.10 -8.77 -15.02
N VAL A 115 -14.23 -7.91 -15.51
CA VAL A 115 -13.21 -8.25 -16.52
C VAL A 115 -11.86 -7.67 -16.09
N ASN A 116 -10.84 -8.48 -16.16
CA ASN A 116 -9.49 -8.09 -15.84
C ASN A 116 -8.86 -7.22 -16.94
N ASP A 117 -9.30 -7.38 -18.17
CA ASP A 117 -8.83 -6.60 -19.31
C ASP A 117 -9.63 -5.30 -19.46
N VAL A 118 -9.05 -4.19 -19.04
CA VAL A 118 -9.67 -2.86 -19.07
C VAL A 118 -10.04 -2.39 -20.48
N THR A 119 -9.43 -2.93 -21.51
CA THR A 119 -9.78 -2.57 -22.90
C THR A 119 -11.19 -3.01 -23.24
N LYS A 120 -11.71 -4.04 -22.59
CA LYS A 120 -13.09 -4.49 -22.73
C LYS A 120 -14.12 -3.50 -22.20
N TRP A 121 -13.71 -2.54 -21.34
CA TRP A 121 -14.57 -1.50 -20.79
C TRP A 121 -14.51 -0.19 -21.56
N GLU A 122 -13.75 -0.15 -22.65
CA GLU A 122 -13.60 1.06 -23.47
C GLU A 122 -13.18 2.30 -22.65
N TYR A 123 -12.32 2.12 -21.63
CA TYR A 123 -11.70 3.26 -20.99
C TYR A 123 -10.94 4.06 -22.06
N GLY A 124 -11.43 5.25 -22.39
CA GLY A 124 -10.71 6.14 -23.26
C GLY A 124 -9.50 6.70 -22.51
N TYR A 125 -8.32 6.30 -22.89
CA TYR A 125 -7.11 6.99 -22.49
C TYR A 125 -6.82 8.09 -23.50
N ALA A 126 -6.46 9.30 -23.03
CA ALA A 126 -5.96 10.33 -23.92
C ALA A 126 -4.68 9.81 -24.58
N GLN A 127 -4.65 9.85 -25.92
CA GLN A 127 -3.43 9.52 -26.64
C GLN A 127 -2.29 10.39 -26.14
N GLU A 128 -1.17 9.74 -25.87
CA GLU A 128 0.06 10.30 -25.34
C GLU A 128 0.32 11.76 -25.76
N LYS A 129 0.04 12.69 -24.88
CA LYS A 129 0.74 13.96 -24.87
C LYS A 129 1.21 14.20 -23.46
N ALA A 130 2.50 14.15 -23.32
CA ALA A 130 3.26 14.26 -22.11
C ALA A 130 3.24 12.95 -21.31
N ALA A 131 4.26 12.12 -21.55
CA ALA A 131 4.81 11.31 -20.48
C ALA A 131 4.73 12.14 -19.23
N TYR A 132 4.09 11.61 -18.19
CA TYR A 132 4.04 12.24 -16.89
C TYR A 132 5.48 12.51 -16.43
N THR A 133 5.98 13.68 -16.78
CA THR A 133 7.25 14.21 -16.31
C THR A 133 7.11 14.81 -14.92
N GLY A 134 6.12 14.36 -14.18
CA GLY A 134 5.88 14.73 -12.80
C GLY A 134 6.95 14.25 -11.82
N HIS A 135 8.17 14.19 -12.28
CA HIS A 135 9.37 14.19 -11.46
C HIS A 135 9.90 15.60 -11.23
N ASP A 136 9.05 16.53 -10.85
CA ASP A 136 9.51 17.49 -9.88
C ASP A 136 9.39 16.92 -8.46
N THR A 137 9.90 15.72 -8.32
CA THR A 137 10.51 15.38 -7.06
C THR A 137 11.78 16.23 -6.99
N LYS A 138 11.69 17.45 -6.53
CA LYS A 138 12.66 17.91 -5.55
C LYS A 138 12.56 16.89 -4.44
N VAL A 139 13.19 15.76 -4.65
CA VAL A 139 13.51 14.79 -3.64
C VAL A 139 14.03 15.63 -2.50
N ALA A 140 13.31 15.66 -1.36
CA ALA A 140 13.90 16.16 -0.13
C ALA A 140 15.30 15.56 -0.11
N PRO A 141 16.36 16.37 0.05
CA PRO A 141 17.72 15.89 -0.14
C PRO A 141 17.77 14.56 0.56
N LYS A 142 18.06 13.51 -0.20
CA LYS A 142 18.20 12.15 0.33
C LYS A 142 18.99 12.38 1.59
N ALA A 143 18.50 11.92 2.75
CA ALA A 143 19.28 11.97 3.97
C ALA A 143 20.63 11.46 3.52
N LYS A 144 21.62 12.37 3.46
CA LYS A 144 22.88 12.15 2.76
C LYS A 144 23.38 10.81 3.22
N ASP A 145 23.25 9.83 2.32
CA ASP A 145 23.96 8.59 2.34
C ASP A 145 24.39 8.12 3.75
N ALA A 146 23.47 7.59 4.52
CA ALA A 146 23.86 6.56 5.47
C ALA A 146 24.29 5.38 4.60
N LYS A 147 25.49 5.46 4.04
CA LYS A 147 26.10 4.34 3.34
C LYS A 147 26.06 3.17 4.29
N MET A 148 25.28 2.17 3.93
CA MET A 148 25.34 0.88 4.61
C MET A 148 26.81 0.46 4.64
N PRO A 149 27.37 0.02 5.78
CA PRO A 149 28.76 -0.39 5.83
C PRO A 149 29.05 -1.37 4.67
N PRO A 150 30.16 -1.23 3.94
CA PRO A 150 30.42 -2.04 2.73
C PRO A 150 30.29 -3.54 2.92
N ALA A 151 30.55 -4.03 4.14
CA ALA A 151 30.38 -5.42 4.51
C ALA A 151 28.89 -5.86 4.52
N PHE A 152 27.98 -4.98 4.89
CA PHE A 152 26.54 -5.24 4.84
C PHE A 152 25.98 -5.14 3.42
N GLU A 153 26.48 -4.21 2.63
CA GLU A 153 26.09 -4.03 1.23
C GLU A 153 26.49 -5.27 0.41
N LYS A 154 27.71 -5.75 0.57
CA LYS A 154 28.19 -6.99 -0.07
C LYS A 154 27.40 -8.22 0.40
N ALA A 155 27.17 -8.37 1.70
CA ALA A 155 26.38 -9.46 2.26
C ALA A 155 24.92 -9.45 1.77
N PHE A 156 24.36 -8.27 1.60
CA PHE A 156 23.02 -8.08 1.07
C PHE A 156 22.94 -8.43 -0.42
N GLU A 157 23.95 -8.05 -1.20
CA GLU A 157 24.06 -8.45 -2.62
C GLU A 157 24.28 -9.95 -2.79
N GLU A 158 25.11 -10.58 -1.96
CA GLU A 158 25.34 -12.02 -1.97
C GLU A 158 24.07 -12.80 -1.59
N MET A 159 23.28 -12.28 -0.63
CA MET A 159 21.99 -12.85 -0.25
C MET A 159 21.00 -12.82 -1.44
N ARG A 160 20.93 -11.71 -2.15
CA ARG A 160 20.08 -11.54 -3.33
C ARG A 160 20.49 -12.44 -4.49
N ALA A 161 21.80 -12.52 -4.76
CA ALA A 161 22.34 -13.39 -5.80
C ALA A 161 22.07 -14.88 -5.50
N ALA A 162 22.10 -15.26 -4.23
CA ALA A 162 21.80 -16.62 -3.79
C ALA A 162 20.32 -17.01 -3.94
N GLN A 163 19.43 -16.03 -3.97
CA GLN A 163 17.98 -16.21 -4.18
C GLN A 163 17.59 -16.23 -5.66
N GLY A 164 18.54 -16.01 -6.58
CA GLY A 164 18.27 -15.97 -8.03
C GLY A 164 17.47 -14.75 -8.51
N GLU A 165 17.26 -13.78 -7.63
CA GLU A 165 16.50 -12.56 -7.92
C GLU A 165 17.43 -11.45 -8.42
N LYS A 166 16.97 -10.71 -9.44
CA LYS A 166 17.63 -9.48 -9.86
C LYS A 166 17.61 -8.46 -8.72
N PRO A 167 18.67 -7.63 -8.58
CA PRO A 167 18.69 -6.60 -7.54
C PRO A 167 17.45 -5.72 -7.63
N LEU A 168 16.75 -5.54 -6.50
CA LEU A 168 15.69 -4.56 -6.34
C LEU A 168 16.30 -3.17 -6.54
N ARG A 169 16.32 -2.67 -7.76
CA ARG A 169 16.55 -1.25 -8.00
C ARG A 169 15.24 -0.56 -7.69
N GLY A 170 15.21 0.15 -6.58
CA GLY A 170 14.06 0.82 -5.99
C GLY A 170 12.95 1.16 -6.99
N GLN A 171 11.84 0.41 -6.93
CA GLN A 171 10.67 0.41 -7.79
C GLN A 171 10.56 -0.79 -8.77
N GLU A 172 10.95 -1.99 -8.36
CA GLU A 172 10.44 -3.17 -9.05
C GLU A 172 8.93 -3.23 -8.82
N GLU A 173 8.20 -3.28 -9.91
CA GLU A 173 6.74 -3.37 -9.88
C GLU A 173 6.33 -4.72 -9.29
N ALA A 174 5.38 -4.74 -8.36
CA ALA A 174 4.83 -5.97 -7.77
C ALA A 174 4.09 -6.85 -8.79
N GLY A 175 4.09 -6.45 -10.05
CA GLY A 175 3.34 -7.08 -11.13
C GLY A 175 1.89 -6.59 -11.18
N LEU A 176 1.15 -7.11 -12.14
CA LEU A 176 -0.29 -6.89 -12.24
C LEU A 176 -0.99 -7.62 -11.09
N SER A 177 -2.20 -7.16 -10.78
CA SER A 177 -3.04 -7.78 -9.76
C SER A 177 -3.33 -9.24 -10.10
N ASP A 178 -3.06 -10.14 -9.14
CA ASP A 178 -3.63 -11.49 -9.13
C ASP A 178 -4.94 -11.42 -8.33
N SER A 179 -5.93 -10.70 -8.86
CA SER A 179 -7.22 -10.57 -8.19
C SER A 179 -7.83 -11.96 -7.94
N ALA A 180 -8.25 -12.21 -6.70
CA ALA A 180 -9.05 -13.41 -6.36
C ALA A 180 -10.45 -13.39 -7.00
N LEU A 181 -10.78 -12.33 -7.74
CA LEU A 181 -12.06 -12.21 -8.44
C LEU A 181 -12.03 -13.04 -9.73
N GLU A 182 -13.01 -13.89 -9.86
CA GLU A 182 -13.21 -14.66 -11.08
C GLU A 182 -13.81 -13.79 -12.21
N GLU A 183 -13.32 -13.99 -13.45
CA GLU A 183 -13.95 -13.39 -14.62
C GLU A 183 -15.43 -13.77 -14.68
N GLY A 184 -16.26 -12.80 -15.00
CA GLY A 184 -17.71 -13.02 -15.06
C GLY A 184 -18.43 -12.77 -13.74
N THR A 185 -17.74 -12.44 -12.63
CA THR A 185 -18.41 -12.06 -11.38
C THR A 185 -19.35 -10.88 -11.62
N PRO A 186 -20.65 -10.98 -11.24
CA PRO A 186 -21.62 -9.91 -11.48
C PRO A 186 -21.26 -8.62 -10.77
N GLY A 187 -21.50 -7.49 -11.42
CA GLY A 187 -21.20 -6.18 -10.86
C GLY A 187 -22.05 -5.07 -11.45
N LEU A 188 -21.68 -3.85 -11.10
CA LEU A 188 -22.25 -2.61 -11.62
C LEU A 188 -21.17 -1.81 -12.34
N LEU A 189 -21.56 -1.03 -13.32
CA LEU A 189 -20.68 -0.08 -14.01
C LEU A 189 -21.24 1.34 -13.79
N LEU A 190 -20.60 2.07 -12.89
CA LEU A 190 -21.04 3.38 -12.46
C LEU A 190 -20.30 4.49 -13.22
N THR A 191 -20.99 5.58 -13.50
CA THR A 191 -20.40 6.81 -14.01
C THR A 191 -19.98 7.72 -12.87
N MET A 192 -19.20 8.75 -13.15
CA MET A 192 -18.91 9.80 -12.15
C MET A 192 -20.16 10.58 -11.74
N GLU A 193 -21.17 10.63 -12.60
CA GLU A 193 -22.46 11.23 -12.23
C GLU A 193 -23.18 10.41 -11.15
N ASP A 194 -23.14 9.08 -11.22
CA ASP A 194 -23.71 8.21 -10.19
C ASP A 194 -23.01 8.41 -8.84
N VAL A 195 -21.69 8.54 -8.82
CA VAL A 195 -20.94 8.84 -7.61
C VAL A 195 -21.30 10.22 -7.04
N ARG A 196 -21.43 11.24 -7.89
CA ARG A 196 -21.75 12.63 -7.48
C ARG A 196 -23.19 12.83 -6.99
N LYS A 197 -24.10 11.90 -7.24
CA LYS A 197 -25.47 11.91 -6.66
C LYS A 197 -25.45 11.67 -5.15
N LEU A 198 -24.39 11.09 -4.62
CA LEU A 198 -24.25 10.82 -3.19
C LEU A 198 -23.87 12.10 -2.42
N PRO A 199 -24.12 12.15 -1.09
CA PRO A 199 -23.85 13.34 -0.29
C PRO A 199 -22.38 13.74 -0.35
N ARG A 200 -22.13 14.99 -0.79
CA ARG A 200 -20.78 15.55 -0.82
C ARG A 200 -20.31 15.91 0.58
N GLN A 201 -19.07 15.56 0.89
CA GLN A 201 -18.39 15.87 2.14
C GLN A 201 -17.05 16.55 1.85
N GLU A 202 -16.63 17.40 2.78
CA GLU A 202 -15.29 17.96 2.83
C GLU A 202 -14.55 17.52 4.07
N LEU A 203 -13.25 17.32 3.94
CA LEU A 203 -12.39 16.88 5.03
C LEU A 203 -11.00 17.50 4.87
N VAL A 204 -10.52 18.14 5.92
CA VAL A 204 -9.15 18.67 5.97
C VAL A 204 -8.37 17.86 7.00
N THR A 205 -7.48 17.01 6.52
CA THR A 205 -6.71 16.09 7.37
C THR A 205 -5.28 15.97 6.88
N GLN A 206 -4.43 15.42 7.73
CA GLN A 206 -3.05 15.15 7.39
C GLN A 206 -2.94 13.88 6.54
N PHE A 207 -2.39 13.99 5.35
CA PHE A 207 -1.91 12.86 4.55
C PHE A 207 -0.52 12.50 5.05
N LYS A 208 -0.28 11.25 5.40
CA LYS A 208 1.03 10.77 5.89
C LYS A 208 1.61 9.74 4.94
N CYS A 209 2.80 10.00 4.43
CA CYS A 209 3.54 9.05 3.62
C CYS A 209 4.44 8.18 4.47
N ILE A 210 4.61 6.92 4.09
CA ILE A 210 5.55 6.00 4.75
C ILE A 210 7.01 6.46 4.63
N GLU A 211 7.31 7.34 3.68
CA GLU A 211 8.63 7.96 3.49
C GLU A 211 8.96 9.02 4.56
N GLY A 212 8.09 9.26 5.54
CA GLY A 212 8.32 10.16 6.67
C GLY A 212 7.94 11.62 6.45
N TRP A 213 7.27 11.96 5.36
CA TRP A 213 6.69 13.29 5.16
C TRP A 213 5.17 13.29 5.29
N SER A 214 4.59 14.43 5.58
CA SER A 214 3.15 14.61 5.68
C SER A 214 2.73 16.00 5.26
N GLU A 215 1.48 16.13 4.79
CA GLU A 215 0.87 17.40 4.38
C GLU A 215 -0.58 17.47 4.81
N ILE A 216 -1.05 18.63 5.25
CA ILE A 216 -2.46 18.89 5.52
C ILE A 216 -3.11 19.21 4.20
N VAL A 217 -4.15 18.47 3.82
CA VAL A 217 -4.79 18.56 2.51
C VAL A 217 -6.29 18.70 2.67
N HIS A 218 -6.87 19.60 1.89
CA HIS A 218 -8.32 19.80 1.79
C HIS A 218 -8.89 18.89 0.70
N TRP A 219 -9.70 17.92 1.10
CA TRP A 219 -10.35 16.95 0.25
C TRP A 219 -11.84 17.20 0.12
N GLY A 220 -12.38 16.97 -1.08
CA GLY A 220 -13.81 16.95 -1.33
C GLY A 220 -14.21 15.67 -2.06
N GLY A 221 -15.35 15.10 -1.70
CA GLY A 221 -15.82 13.87 -2.30
C GLY A 221 -17.02 13.27 -1.59
N VAL A 222 -17.16 11.96 -1.60
CA VAL A 222 -18.25 11.21 -1.00
C VAL A 222 -17.69 10.30 0.08
N ARG A 223 -18.33 10.21 1.23
CA ARG A 223 -17.91 9.22 2.24
C ARG A 223 -18.01 7.81 1.64
N LEU A 224 -16.97 7.03 1.86
CA LEU A 224 -16.99 5.63 1.40
C LEU A 224 -18.11 4.83 2.09
N ALA A 225 -18.47 5.19 3.33
CA ALA A 225 -19.62 4.61 4.02
C ALA A 225 -20.95 4.88 3.28
N ASP A 226 -21.18 6.12 2.79
CA ASP A 226 -22.40 6.47 2.03
C ASP A 226 -22.43 5.75 0.67
N PHE A 227 -21.26 5.55 0.06
CA PHE A 227 -21.13 4.75 -1.15
C PHE A 227 -21.47 3.28 -0.89
N ILE A 228 -20.96 2.69 0.20
CA ILE A 228 -21.26 1.31 0.59
C ILE A 228 -22.73 1.13 0.95
N GLU A 229 -23.37 2.14 1.53
CA GLU A 229 -24.81 2.11 1.81
C GLU A 229 -25.65 2.13 0.52
N ALA A 230 -25.27 2.96 -0.46
CA ALA A 230 -25.93 3.05 -1.75
C ALA A 230 -25.70 1.82 -2.65
N TYR A 231 -24.53 1.22 -2.55
CA TYR A 231 -24.10 0.03 -3.31
C TYR A 231 -23.60 -1.05 -2.34
N PRO A 232 -24.51 -1.65 -1.55
CA PRO A 232 -24.13 -2.55 -0.47
C PRO A 232 -23.55 -3.86 -0.99
N PRO A 233 -22.63 -4.48 -0.22
CA PRO A 233 -22.10 -5.78 -0.55
C PRO A 233 -23.20 -6.85 -0.61
N ALA A 234 -23.05 -7.80 -1.52
CA ALA A 234 -23.86 -9.00 -1.53
C ALA A 234 -23.52 -9.86 -0.29
N LYS A 235 -24.55 -10.34 0.37
CA LYS A 235 -24.39 -11.26 1.49
C LYS A 235 -24.21 -12.68 0.99
N ASN A 236 -23.42 -13.46 1.72
CA ASN A 236 -23.29 -14.90 1.46
C ASN A 236 -24.57 -15.68 1.80
N ALA A 237 -24.54 -16.99 1.62
CA ALA A 237 -25.68 -17.86 1.87
C ALA A 237 -26.17 -17.82 3.34
N GLU A 238 -25.29 -17.53 4.27
CA GLU A 238 -25.55 -17.39 5.70
C GLU A 238 -26.03 -15.99 6.10
N GLY A 239 -26.20 -15.09 5.14
CA GLY A 239 -26.65 -13.72 5.36
C GLY A 239 -25.57 -12.77 5.90
N GLN A 240 -24.31 -13.18 5.87
CA GLN A 240 -23.16 -12.38 6.33
C GLN A 240 -22.64 -11.50 5.20
N GLU A 241 -22.17 -10.31 5.56
CA GLU A 241 -21.44 -9.43 4.64
C GLU A 241 -20.01 -9.93 4.47
N PRO A 242 -19.40 -9.70 3.29
CA PRO A 242 -17.98 -9.96 3.06
C PRO A 242 -17.10 -9.13 4.01
N LYS A 243 -15.92 -9.65 4.29
CA LYS A 243 -15.02 -9.04 5.27
C LYS A 243 -14.14 -7.94 4.69
N TYR A 244 -13.90 -7.98 3.38
CA TYR A 244 -12.88 -7.16 2.74
C TYR A 244 -13.43 -6.38 1.57
N VAL A 245 -12.70 -5.30 1.26
CA VAL A 245 -12.86 -4.50 0.04
C VAL A 245 -11.52 -4.50 -0.69
N TYR A 246 -11.58 -4.81 -1.96
CA TYR A 246 -10.46 -4.70 -2.88
C TYR A 246 -10.67 -3.50 -3.80
N MET A 247 -9.62 -2.74 -4.05
CA MET A 247 -9.63 -1.62 -5.00
C MET A 247 -8.45 -1.74 -5.95
N GLU A 248 -8.71 -1.44 -7.23
CA GLU A 248 -7.73 -1.55 -8.30
C GLU A 248 -7.83 -0.37 -9.25
N THR A 249 -6.69 0.02 -9.84
CA THR A 249 -6.65 1.00 -10.93
C THR A 249 -7.19 0.40 -12.22
N PRO A 250 -7.67 1.23 -13.18
CA PRO A 250 -8.24 0.73 -14.44
C PRO A 250 -7.33 -0.19 -15.24
N ASN A 251 -6.02 -0.05 -15.08
CA ASN A 251 -5.01 -0.83 -15.80
C ASN A 251 -4.37 -1.95 -14.97
N GLY A 252 -4.86 -2.20 -13.73
CA GLY A 252 -4.32 -3.22 -12.85
C GLY A 252 -2.93 -2.95 -12.27
N ASP A 253 -2.31 -1.81 -12.59
CA ASP A 253 -0.94 -1.48 -12.16
C ASP A 253 -0.82 -1.25 -10.65
N TYR A 254 -1.92 -0.91 -9.98
CA TYR A 254 -1.93 -0.66 -8.55
C TYR A 254 -3.22 -1.15 -7.92
N TYR A 255 -3.10 -1.80 -6.78
CA TYR A 255 -4.22 -2.39 -6.07
C TYR A 255 -3.99 -2.40 -4.56
N CYS A 256 -5.07 -2.29 -3.81
CA CYS A 256 -5.08 -2.26 -2.34
C CYS A 256 -6.23 -3.07 -1.78
N GLY A 257 -5.97 -3.77 -0.67
CA GLY A 257 -6.96 -4.46 0.13
C GLY A 257 -7.28 -3.71 1.43
N PHE A 258 -8.51 -3.81 1.91
CA PHE A 258 -8.99 -3.18 3.14
C PHE A 258 -9.95 -4.11 3.87
N GLU A 259 -10.08 -3.95 5.18
CA GLU A 259 -11.25 -4.48 5.89
C GLU A 259 -12.49 -3.62 5.58
N LEU A 260 -13.64 -4.25 5.44
CA LEU A 260 -14.88 -3.52 5.18
C LEU A 260 -15.21 -2.50 6.29
N ALA A 261 -14.87 -2.82 7.54
CA ALA A 261 -15.04 -1.92 8.69
C ALA A 261 -14.25 -0.61 8.51
N GLU A 262 -13.02 -0.69 8.04
CA GLU A 262 -12.17 0.48 7.75
C GLU A 262 -12.74 1.35 6.64
N CYS A 263 -13.34 0.72 5.63
CA CYS A 263 -14.00 1.44 4.53
C CYS A 263 -15.24 2.22 5.02
N ARG A 264 -15.89 1.75 6.08
CA ARG A 264 -17.02 2.44 6.72
C ARG A 264 -16.62 3.52 7.70
N HIS A 265 -15.32 3.73 7.94
CA HIS A 265 -14.85 4.80 8.81
C HIS A 265 -15.34 6.18 8.32
N PRO A 266 -15.83 7.06 9.22
CA PRO A 266 -16.44 8.35 8.82
C PRO A 266 -15.51 9.29 8.06
N GLN A 267 -14.21 9.14 8.18
CA GLN A 267 -13.20 9.93 7.47
C GLN A 267 -12.67 9.25 6.19
N SER A 268 -13.19 8.07 5.81
CA SER A 268 -12.84 7.44 4.54
C SER A 268 -13.64 8.07 3.40
N LEU A 269 -12.95 8.67 2.43
CA LEU A 269 -13.55 9.39 1.30
C LEU A 269 -13.17 8.78 -0.05
N LEU A 270 -14.15 8.68 -0.92
CA LEU A 270 -13.98 8.63 -2.37
C LEU A 270 -13.84 10.08 -2.87
N VAL A 271 -12.62 10.49 -3.11
CA VAL A 271 -12.26 11.89 -3.40
C VAL A 271 -12.43 12.19 -4.89
N THR A 272 -13.10 13.29 -5.17
CA THR A 272 -13.28 13.85 -6.52
C THR A 272 -12.69 15.27 -6.64
N GLU A 273 -12.35 15.90 -5.50
CA GLU A 273 -11.87 17.27 -5.43
C GLU A 273 -10.70 17.41 -4.45
N MET A 274 -9.79 18.31 -4.74
CA MET A 274 -8.69 18.71 -3.86
C MET A 274 -8.54 20.22 -3.89
N ALA A 275 -8.36 20.85 -2.73
CA ALA A 275 -8.29 22.31 -2.58
C ALA A 275 -9.48 23.05 -3.23
N GLY A 276 -10.69 22.50 -3.12
CA GLY A 276 -11.92 23.07 -3.69
C GLY A 276 -12.02 23.00 -5.22
N GLN A 277 -11.12 22.29 -5.88
CA GLN A 277 -11.10 22.10 -7.34
C GLN A 277 -11.23 20.64 -7.72
N GLN A 278 -11.65 20.38 -8.96
CA GLN A 278 -11.68 19.00 -9.47
C GLN A 278 -10.28 18.37 -9.42
N LEU A 279 -10.24 17.11 -9.07
CA LEU A 279 -9.02 16.35 -8.93
C LEU A 279 -8.23 16.32 -10.26
N ALA A 280 -6.94 16.65 -10.19
CA ALA A 280 -6.06 16.60 -11.35
C ALA A 280 -5.67 15.14 -11.69
N GLN A 281 -5.30 14.88 -12.95
CA GLN A 281 -4.85 13.56 -13.41
C GLN A 281 -3.70 13.01 -12.55
N ALA A 282 -2.71 13.84 -12.24
CA ALA A 282 -1.56 13.50 -11.42
C ALA A 282 -1.91 13.10 -9.97
N HIS A 283 -3.06 13.54 -9.49
CA HIS A 283 -3.58 13.20 -8.17
C HIS A 283 -4.61 12.06 -8.20
N GLY A 284 -4.85 11.47 -9.38
CA GLY A 284 -5.70 10.29 -9.54
C GLY A 284 -7.12 10.59 -9.99
N ALA A 285 -7.32 11.67 -10.77
CA ALA A 285 -8.63 11.91 -11.39
C ALA A 285 -9.12 10.69 -12.19
N PRO A 286 -10.44 10.44 -12.23
CA PRO A 286 -11.49 11.26 -11.63
C PRO A 286 -11.86 10.87 -10.19
N LEU A 287 -11.34 9.76 -9.66
CA LEU A 287 -11.70 9.20 -8.35
C LEU A 287 -10.49 8.60 -7.66
N ARG A 288 -10.24 8.99 -6.41
CA ARG A 288 -9.20 8.38 -5.58
C ARG A 288 -9.71 8.11 -4.17
N LEU A 289 -8.98 7.29 -3.41
CA LEU A 289 -9.23 7.09 -1.99
C LEU A 289 -8.44 8.10 -1.15
N HIS A 290 -9.10 8.62 -0.10
CA HIS A 290 -8.45 9.21 1.05
C HIS A 290 -8.94 8.53 2.32
N MET A 291 -8.02 8.04 3.13
CA MET A 291 -8.27 7.34 4.39
C MET A 291 -7.19 7.76 5.40
N PRO A 292 -7.42 8.82 6.20
CA PRO A 292 -6.38 9.45 7.01
C PRO A 292 -5.86 8.58 8.16
N ILE A 293 -6.54 7.51 8.50
CA ILE A 293 -6.11 6.49 9.46
C ILE A 293 -5.10 5.49 8.86
N LYS A 294 -4.74 5.65 7.58
CA LYS A 294 -3.81 4.77 6.86
C LYS A 294 -2.68 5.57 6.20
N TYR A 295 -1.52 4.96 6.12
CA TYR A 295 -0.43 5.51 5.32
C TYR A 295 -0.80 5.69 3.85
N GLY A 296 -0.17 6.67 3.22
CA GLY A 296 -0.48 7.10 1.84
C GLY A 296 -0.41 6.01 0.78
N TYR A 297 0.37 4.96 0.98
CA TYR A 297 0.44 3.85 0.02
C TYR A 297 -0.85 3.00 -0.03
N LYS A 298 -1.74 3.12 0.95
CA LYS A 298 -3.09 2.53 0.88
C LYS A 298 -4.10 3.44 0.19
N GLN A 299 -3.77 4.71 -0.03
CA GLN A 299 -4.69 5.71 -0.57
C GLN A 299 -4.62 5.72 -2.10
N ILE A 300 -5.14 4.66 -2.70
CA ILE A 300 -5.11 4.40 -4.15
C ILE A 300 -5.59 5.59 -4.97
N LYS A 301 -4.82 5.95 -6.00
CA LYS A 301 -5.15 6.96 -7.00
C LYS A 301 -5.85 6.30 -8.19
N ARG A 302 -6.87 6.98 -8.75
CA ARG A 302 -7.61 6.51 -9.92
C ARG A 302 -8.17 5.10 -9.74
N ILE A 303 -9.20 5.01 -8.92
CA ILE A 303 -9.91 3.75 -8.68
C ILE A 303 -10.69 3.38 -9.93
N GLY A 304 -10.50 2.18 -10.46
CA GLY A 304 -11.27 1.63 -11.57
C GLY A 304 -12.22 0.52 -11.14
N LEU A 305 -11.89 -0.15 -10.04
CA LEU A 305 -12.65 -1.26 -9.49
C LEU A 305 -12.75 -1.12 -7.96
N ILE A 306 -13.94 -1.38 -7.43
CA ILE A 306 -14.19 -1.67 -6.02
C ILE A 306 -14.87 -3.04 -5.96
N ALA A 307 -14.30 -3.98 -5.23
CA ALA A 307 -14.88 -5.31 -5.09
C ALA A 307 -15.04 -5.69 -3.62
N TYR A 308 -16.17 -6.26 -3.29
CA TYR A 308 -16.43 -6.85 -1.98
C TYR A 308 -16.10 -8.34 -2.03
N THR A 309 -15.30 -8.83 -1.06
CA THR A 309 -14.82 -10.21 -1.05
C THR A 309 -14.68 -10.77 0.37
N ASP A 310 -14.88 -12.08 0.52
CA ASP A 310 -14.66 -12.79 1.77
C ASP A 310 -13.20 -13.18 1.98
N GLU A 311 -12.44 -13.26 0.92
CA GLU A 311 -11.01 -13.58 0.96
C GLU A 311 -10.20 -12.30 1.15
N LYS A 312 -9.16 -12.38 2.01
CA LYS A 312 -8.24 -11.27 2.21
C LYS A 312 -7.52 -10.97 0.90
N PRO A 313 -7.76 -9.80 0.29
CA PRO A 313 -7.17 -9.51 -1.01
C PRO A 313 -5.69 -9.17 -0.90
N ASP A 314 -4.99 -9.39 -2.00
CA ASP A 314 -3.63 -8.92 -2.18
C ASP A 314 -3.53 -7.39 -2.13
N ASP A 315 -2.33 -6.92 -1.87
CA ASP A 315 -1.99 -5.51 -1.85
C ASP A 315 -0.63 -5.31 -2.51
N TYR A 316 -0.52 -4.32 -3.37
CA TYR A 316 0.68 -4.07 -4.15
C TYR A 316 1.96 -4.00 -3.29
N TRP A 317 1.94 -3.16 -2.24
CA TRP A 317 3.10 -2.97 -1.38
C TRP A 317 3.34 -4.12 -0.41
N THR A 318 2.29 -4.86 -0.06
CA THR A 318 2.43 -6.05 0.78
C THR A 318 3.19 -7.17 0.06
N LYS A 319 3.00 -7.31 -1.25
CA LYS A 319 3.84 -8.22 -2.06
C LYS A 319 5.32 -7.84 -1.98
N LEU A 320 5.62 -6.56 -1.79
CA LEU A 320 6.97 -6.03 -1.62
C LEU A 320 7.44 -5.98 -0.15
N GLY A 321 6.66 -6.48 0.80
CA GLY A 321 7.04 -6.61 2.20
C GLY A 321 6.52 -5.52 3.14
N TYR A 322 5.65 -4.63 2.68
CA TYR A 322 5.01 -3.63 3.54
C TYR A 322 3.85 -4.22 4.33
N ASP A 323 3.48 -3.54 5.41
CA ASP A 323 2.34 -3.94 6.22
C ASP A 323 1.01 -3.82 5.45
N TRP A 324 0.20 -4.87 5.49
CA TRP A 324 -1.10 -4.88 4.82
C TRP A 324 -2.08 -3.90 5.45
N TYR A 325 -2.05 -3.74 6.78
CA TYR A 325 -2.96 -2.83 7.47
C TYR A 325 -2.56 -1.37 7.32
N ALA A 326 -1.29 -1.06 7.39
CA ALA A 326 -0.77 0.30 7.25
C ALA A 326 -1.45 1.33 8.18
N GLY A 327 -1.83 0.92 9.38
CA GLY A 327 -2.49 1.76 10.37
C GLY A 327 -1.59 2.87 10.93
N LEU A 328 -2.19 4.00 11.33
CA LEU A 328 -1.53 5.18 11.88
C LEU A 328 -1.91 5.42 13.33
#